data_53157d0e12e0c1c35a75e69b33c3a20f
#
_entry.id   53157d0e12e0c1c35a75e69b33c3a20f
#
_cell.length_a   1.000
_cell.length_b   1.000
_cell.length_c   1.000
_cell.angle_alpha   90.00
_cell.angle_beta   90.00
_cell.angle_gamma   90.00
#
_symmetry.space_group_name_H-M   'P 1'
#
loop_
_entity.id
_entity.type
_entity.pdbx_description
1 polymer ?
#
loop_
_entity_poly.entity_id
_entity_poly.type
_entity_poly.pdbx_seq_one_letter_code
_entity_poly.pdbx_strand_id
1 'polypeptide(L)'
;MCQGSRRRTIIQILTFDLKNKLLVQALFEGFSNARIARPDAIPDMPARLDAFLEAGYHGQMAWMEDRKAWRAAPAALWPEARSVVMLAESYAPDVDPLENLAHPDIGNISVYAQGKDYHDIVKKRLKRLARWLVAEGGGEVKVFVDTAPVAEKPLGQAAGLGWQGKHTNLVSRETGNWMFLGAIFTTLELDPDPAEIDHCGRCTRCLDICPTKAFVAPYQMDARRCISYLTIEHKGPVDLDLRSGLGNHIYGCDDCLAVCPWNKFAVEASDMRYAAKDDLAAPQLADLAVLSDGAFREKFSGSPIKRIGRDRFVRNVLYAIGNTGDASYLPLISPLLTDPDPTVADAASWASQRIT
;
A
#
# COMPACT_ATOMS: atom_id res chain seq x y z
N MET A 1 -35.62 -34.74 -17.95
CA MET A 1 -35.08 -33.36 -17.91
C MET A 1 -35.27 -32.61 -16.56
N CYS A 2 -35.82 -33.23 -15.48
CA CYS A 2 -36.07 -32.54 -14.19
C CYS A 2 -34.97 -32.65 -13.11
N GLN A 3 -33.96 -33.49 -13.29
CA GLN A 3 -32.92 -33.66 -12.24
C GLN A 3 -31.81 -32.60 -12.27
N GLY A 4 -31.54 -31.99 -13.42
CA GLY A 4 -30.52 -30.94 -13.56
C GLY A 4 -30.90 -29.59 -12.93
N SER A 5 -32.19 -29.26 -12.90
CA SER A 5 -32.68 -28.00 -12.32
C SER A 5 -32.63 -28.01 -10.79
N ARG A 6 -33.02 -29.13 -10.16
CA ARG A 6 -32.98 -29.26 -8.68
C ARG A 6 -31.55 -29.25 -8.11
N ARG A 7 -30.57 -29.88 -8.79
CA ARG A 7 -29.19 -29.84 -8.35
C ARG A 7 -28.59 -28.42 -8.42
N ARG A 8 -28.90 -27.65 -9.47
CA ARG A 8 -28.46 -26.24 -9.56
C ARG A 8 -29.06 -25.37 -8.46
N THR A 9 -30.34 -25.55 -8.14
CA THR A 9 -31.01 -24.77 -7.07
C THR A 9 -30.46 -25.10 -5.68
N ILE A 10 -30.20 -26.37 -5.36
CA ILE A 10 -29.62 -26.79 -4.08
C ILE A 10 -28.17 -26.28 -3.95
N ILE A 11 -27.37 -26.36 -5.00
CA ILE A 11 -26.00 -25.83 -5.02
C ILE A 11 -26.03 -24.30 -4.80
N GLN A 12 -26.93 -23.56 -5.48
CA GLN A 12 -27.08 -22.12 -5.28
C GLN A 12 -27.48 -21.73 -3.85
N ILE A 13 -28.40 -22.48 -3.22
CA ILE A 13 -28.81 -22.23 -1.84
C ILE A 13 -27.65 -22.48 -0.87
N LEU A 14 -26.90 -23.58 -1.06
CA LEU A 14 -25.75 -23.91 -0.21
C LEU A 14 -24.57 -22.93 -0.37
N THR A 15 -24.31 -22.47 -1.60
CA THR A 15 -23.25 -21.49 -1.86
C THR A 15 -23.62 -20.10 -1.35
N PHE A 16 -24.88 -19.71 -1.42
CA PHE A 16 -25.38 -18.45 -0.83
C PHE A 16 -25.24 -18.46 0.70
N ASP A 17 -25.55 -19.58 1.36
CA ASP A 17 -25.35 -19.71 2.82
C ASP A 17 -23.86 -19.65 3.19
N LEU A 18 -22.98 -20.37 2.48
CA LEU A 18 -21.54 -20.37 2.74
C LEU A 18 -20.92 -18.98 2.52
N LYS A 19 -21.33 -18.25 1.47
CA LYS A 19 -20.91 -16.88 1.23
C LYS A 19 -21.25 -15.97 2.40
N ASN A 20 -22.52 -15.99 2.86
CA ASN A 20 -22.95 -15.15 3.98
C ASN A 20 -22.19 -15.48 5.26
N LYS A 21 -22.00 -16.75 5.55
CA LYS A 21 -21.18 -17.19 6.70
C LYS A 21 -19.73 -16.70 6.58
N LEU A 22 -19.15 -16.77 5.37
CA LEU A 22 -17.79 -16.27 5.10
C LEU A 22 -17.67 -14.77 5.36
N LEU A 23 -18.63 -13.96 4.91
CA LEU A 23 -18.63 -12.51 5.14
C LEU A 23 -18.70 -12.19 6.64
N VAL A 24 -19.56 -12.88 7.39
CA VAL A 24 -19.64 -12.73 8.85
C VAL A 24 -18.34 -13.16 9.53
N GLN A 25 -17.76 -14.30 9.13
CA GLN A 25 -16.50 -14.76 9.68
C GLN A 25 -15.34 -13.81 9.37
N ALA A 26 -15.33 -13.19 8.18
CA ALA A 26 -14.32 -12.18 7.83
C ALA A 26 -14.36 -10.97 8.80
N LEU A 27 -15.55 -10.47 9.13
CA LEU A 27 -15.73 -9.42 10.13
C LEU A 27 -15.25 -9.87 11.52
N PHE A 28 -15.56 -11.11 11.91
CA PHE A 28 -15.10 -11.69 13.20
C PHE A 28 -13.55 -11.79 13.25
N GLU A 29 -12.91 -12.10 12.13
CA GLU A 29 -11.45 -12.14 12.02
C GLU A 29 -10.81 -10.73 12.04
N GLY A 30 -11.61 -9.66 11.96
CA GLY A 30 -11.19 -8.27 12.04
C GLY A 30 -11.01 -7.57 10.70
N PHE A 31 -11.49 -8.15 9.60
CA PHE A 31 -11.58 -7.41 8.33
C PHE A 31 -12.75 -6.42 8.36
N SER A 32 -12.58 -5.27 7.76
CA SER A 32 -13.64 -4.25 7.66
C SER A 32 -14.67 -4.61 6.59
N ASN A 33 -14.24 -5.33 5.54
CA ASN A 33 -15.09 -5.72 4.43
C ASN A 33 -14.52 -6.97 3.72
N ALA A 34 -15.41 -7.75 3.12
CA ALA A 34 -15.06 -8.88 2.28
C ALA A 34 -16.04 -8.97 1.11
N ARG A 35 -15.55 -9.26 -0.10
CA ARG A 35 -16.32 -9.40 -1.33
C ARG A 35 -15.70 -10.48 -2.21
N ILE A 36 -16.46 -10.97 -3.16
CA ILE A 36 -16.07 -12.09 -4.01
C ILE A 36 -15.99 -11.64 -5.46
N ALA A 37 -14.87 -11.94 -6.13
CA ALA A 37 -14.70 -11.81 -7.56
C ALA A 37 -14.53 -13.18 -8.23
N ARG A 38 -14.76 -13.21 -9.55
CA ARG A 38 -14.32 -14.32 -10.39
C ARG A 38 -12.82 -14.17 -10.71
N PRO A 39 -12.08 -15.26 -10.94
CA PRO A 39 -10.66 -15.17 -11.34
C PRO A 39 -10.42 -14.46 -12.69
N ASP A 40 -11.45 -14.40 -13.56
CA ASP A 40 -11.42 -13.76 -14.88
C ASP A 40 -12.01 -12.34 -14.88
N ALA A 41 -12.27 -11.74 -13.71
CA ALA A 41 -12.97 -10.47 -13.56
C ALA A 41 -12.15 -9.22 -13.93
N ILE A 42 -10.85 -9.36 -14.25
CA ILE A 42 -9.96 -8.25 -14.62
C ILE A 42 -9.34 -8.44 -16.02
N PRO A 43 -10.16 -8.55 -17.08
CA PRO A 43 -9.67 -8.89 -18.43
C PRO A 43 -8.73 -7.86 -19.03
N ASP A 44 -8.82 -6.58 -18.61
CA ASP A 44 -7.99 -5.48 -19.12
C ASP A 44 -6.62 -5.39 -18.41
N MET A 45 -6.42 -6.15 -17.33
CA MET A 45 -5.21 -6.05 -16.51
C MET A 45 -3.93 -6.35 -17.29
N PRO A 46 -3.87 -7.37 -18.19
CA PRO A 46 -2.68 -7.64 -18.99
C PRO A 46 -2.23 -6.42 -19.80
N ALA A 47 -3.14 -5.82 -20.57
CA ALA A 47 -2.83 -4.67 -21.42
C ALA A 47 -2.43 -3.42 -20.60
N ARG A 48 -3.08 -3.20 -19.44
CA ARG A 48 -2.74 -2.09 -18.54
C ARG A 48 -1.36 -2.26 -17.91
N LEU A 49 -1.00 -3.49 -17.52
CA LEU A 49 0.32 -3.79 -16.98
C LEU A 49 1.40 -3.64 -18.05
N ASP A 50 1.14 -4.12 -19.27
CA ASP A 50 2.06 -3.98 -20.40
C ASP A 50 2.35 -2.50 -20.68
N ALA A 51 1.33 -1.68 -20.83
CA ALA A 51 1.49 -0.25 -21.05
C ALA A 51 2.29 0.47 -19.92
N PHE A 52 2.08 0.08 -18.66
CA PHE A 52 2.81 0.61 -17.52
C PHE A 52 4.30 0.24 -17.57
N LEU A 53 4.61 -1.01 -17.91
CA LEU A 53 5.98 -1.52 -18.02
C LEU A 53 6.70 -0.93 -19.24
N GLU A 54 6.05 -0.87 -20.41
CA GLU A 54 6.58 -0.29 -21.63
C GLU A 54 6.93 1.20 -21.48
N ALA A 55 6.11 1.94 -20.72
CA ALA A 55 6.41 3.34 -20.38
C ALA A 55 7.57 3.48 -19.37
N GLY A 56 8.08 2.40 -18.80
CA GLY A 56 9.11 2.40 -17.77
C GLY A 56 8.67 3.01 -16.45
N TYR A 57 7.37 3.15 -16.22
CA TYR A 57 6.82 3.80 -15.02
C TYR A 57 7.07 3.04 -13.72
N HIS A 58 7.42 1.77 -13.79
CA HIS A 58 7.79 0.93 -12.65
C HIS A 58 9.18 1.26 -12.07
N GLY A 59 10.02 2.02 -12.80
CA GLY A 59 11.36 2.38 -12.35
C GLY A 59 12.24 1.16 -12.05
N GLN A 60 12.80 1.10 -10.86
CA GLN A 60 13.70 0.00 -10.43
C GLN A 60 12.95 -1.23 -9.87
N MET A 61 11.62 -1.26 -9.94
CA MET A 61 10.80 -2.38 -9.46
C MET A 61 10.77 -3.53 -10.50
N ALA A 62 11.93 -4.08 -10.85
CA ALA A 62 12.05 -5.17 -11.84
C ALA A 62 11.20 -6.40 -11.48
N TRP A 63 10.90 -6.61 -10.20
CA TRP A 63 9.99 -7.66 -9.74
C TRP A 63 8.56 -7.55 -10.32
N MET A 64 8.17 -6.41 -10.89
CA MET A 64 6.89 -6.26 -11.58
C MET A 64 6.87 -6.96 -12.93
N GLU A 65 8.02 -7.02 -13.63
CA GLU A 65 8.20 -7.76 -14.87
C GLU A 65 8.30 -9.27 -14.58
N ASP A 66 8.97 -9.61 -13.47
CA ASP A 66 9.04 -10.97 -12.99
C ASP A 66 7.62 -11.49 -12.73
N ARG A 67 7.29 -12.65 -13.29
CA ARG A 67 5.96 -13.28 -13.14
C ARG A 67 4.79 -12.37 -13.56
N LYS A 68 5.03 -11.50 -14.57
CA LYS A 68 4.02 -10.60 -15.14
C LYS A 68 2.70 -11.32 -15.46
N ALA A 69 2.76 -12.51 -16.06
CA ALA A 69 1.58 -13.31 -16.40
C ALA A 69 0.73 -13.65 -15.15
N TRP A 70 1.36 -13.95 -14.02
CA TRP A 70 0.64 -14.25 -12.78
C TRP A 70 -0.03 -13.01 -12.19
N ARG A 71 0.66 -11.87 -12.25
CA ARG A 71 0.11 -10.58 -11.80
C ARG A 71 -1.06 -10.13 -12.66
N ALA A 72 -0.98 -10.37 -13.97
CA ALA A 72 -1.99 -9.95 -14.92
C ALA A 72 -3.29 -10.78 -14.84
N ALA A 73 -3.22 -12.05 -14.43
CA ALA A 73 -4.38 -12.92 -14.42
C ALA A 73 -4.33 -13.93 -13.25
N PRO A 74 -5.31 -13.91 -12.34
CA PRO A 74 -5.43 -14.89 -11.25
C PRO A 74 -5.37 -16.35 -11.71
N ALA A 75 -6.02 -16.67 -12.83
CA ALA A 75 -6.02 -18.03 -13.40
C ALA A 75 -4.63 -18.50 -13.89
N ALA A 76 -3.73 -17.58 -14.26
CA ALA A 76 -2.35 -17.92 -14.61
C ALA A 76 -1.52 -18.24 -13.35
N LEU A 77 -1.86 -17.61 -12.20
CA LEU A 77 -1.22 -17.91 -10.92
C LEU A 77 -1.72 -19.24 -10.33
N TRP A 78 -3.00 -19.52 -10.48
CA TRP A 78 -3.63 -20.75 -10.00
C TRP A 78 -4.85 -21.15 -10.85
N PRO A 79 -4.66 -22.05 -11.86
CA PRO A 79 -5.71 -22.43 -12.83
C PRO A 79 -6.95 -23.06 -12.20
N GLU A 80 -6.80 -23.72 -11.05
CA GLU A 80 -7.90 -24.38 -10.35
C GLU A 80 -8.78 -23.40 -9.57
N ALA A 81 -8.37 -22.16 -9.39
CA ALA A 81 -9.16 -21.15 -8.69
C ALA A 81 -10.51 -20.92 -9.37
N ARG A 82 -11.59 -20.92 -8.59
CA ARG A 82 -12.97 -20.63 -9.05
C ARG A 82 -13.51 -19.33 -8.50
N SER A 83 -13.02 -18.91 -7.34
CA SER A 83 -13.38 -17.65 -6.72
C SER A 83 -12.17 -16.99 -6.09
N VAL A 84 -12.22 -15.66 -6.00
CA VAL A 84 -11.28 -14.81 -5.29
C VAL A 84 -12.04 -14.02 -4.24
N VAL A 85 -11.80 -14.32 -2.97
CA VAL A 85 -12.33 -13.52 -1.85
C VAL A 85 -11.36 -12.38 -1.60
N MET A 86 -11.80 -11.16 -1.88
CA MET A 86 -11.05 -9.94 -1.60
C MET A 86 -11.47 -9.38 -0.24
N LEU A 87 -10.48 -9.02 0.57
CA LEU A 87 -10.68 -8.54 1.93
C LEU A 87 -10.00 -7.18 2.10
N ALA A 88 -10.65 -6.33 2.87
CA ALA A 88 -10.12 -5.03 3.26
C ALA A 88 -10.08 -4.92 4.79
N GLU A 89 -9.01 -4.31 5.31
CA GLU A 89 -8.84 -3.99 6.73
C GLU A 89 -8.45 -2.53 6.85
N SER A 90 -9.21 -1.75 7.64
CA SER A 90 -8.92 -0.32 7.83
C SER A 90 -7.65 -0.10 8.65
N TYR A 91 -6.82 0.85 8.20
CA TYR A 91 -5.73 1.42 8.96
C TYR A 91 -5.84 2.95 9.06
N ALA A 92 -7.05 3.48 8.91
CA ALA A 92 -7.28 4.91 8.94
C ALA A 92 -6.75 5.52 10.25
N PRO A 93 -6.00 6.64 10.15
CA PRO A 93 -5.49 7.33 11.32
C PRO A 93 -6.60 8.08 12.05
N ASP A 94 -6.38 8.37 13.33
CA ASP A 94 -7.18 9.22 14.20
C ASP A 94 -6.83 10.71 14.06
N VAL A 95 -5.66 11.02 13.45
CA VAL A 95 -5.17 12.39 13.22
C VAL A 95 -4.97 12.65 11.73
N ASP A 96 -4.97 13.91 11.31
CA ASP A 96 -4.66 14.27 9.91
C ASP A 96 -3.17 14.03 9.62
N PRO A 97 -2.79 13.10 8.73
CA PRO A 97 -1.40 12.82 8.44
C PRO A 97 -0.67 13.97 7.71
N LEU A 98 -1.39 15.00 7.26
CA LEU A 98 -0.80 16.19 6.64
C LEU A 98 -0.31 17.22 7.67
N GLU A 99 -0.67 17.11 8.96
CA GLU A 99 -0.25 18.07 9.99
C GLU A 99 1.27 18.16 10.09
N ASN A 100 1.99 17.04 10.02
CA ASN A 100 3.45 17.02 10.09
C ASN A 100 4.14 17.76 8.94
N LEU A 101 3.45 17.98 7.81
CA LEU A 101 4.02 18.72 6.68
C LEU A 101 4.26 20.20 7.01
N ALA A 102 3.57 20.75 8.00
CA ALA A 102 3.76 22.12 8.48
C ALA A 102 4.98 22.28 9.39
N HIS A 103 5.60 21.19 9.82
CA HIS A 103 6.72 21.15 10.76
C HIS A 103 7.97 20.61 10.08
N PRO A 104 8.83 21.46 9.50
CA PRO A 104 9.94 21.01 8.65
C PRO A 104 11.02 20.22 9.39
N ASP A 105 11.09 20.32 10.72
CA ASP A 105 12.00 19.57 11.62
C ASP A 105 11.49 18.16 11.98
N ILE A 106 10.21 17.89 11.69
CA ILE A 106 9.56 16.59 11.91
C ILE A 106 9.65 15.75 10.64
N GLY A 107 10.11 14.49 10.76
CA GLY A 107 10.07 13.54 9.65
C GLY A 107 8.66 12.98 9.43
N ASN A 108 8.12 13.11 8.22
CA ASN A 108 6.83 12.54 7.88
C ASN A 108 6.96 11.09 7.43
N ILE A 109 6.33 10.17 8.18
CA ILE A 109 6.26 8.73 7.91
C ILE A 109 4.83 8.39 7.54
N SER A 110 4.65 7.67 6.42
CA SER A 110 3.32 7.17 6.01
C SER A 110 2.65 6.39 7.15
N VAL A 111 1.36 6.65 7.36
CA VAL A 111 0.52 6.10 8.43
C VAL A 111 0.69 4.58 8.58
N TYR A 112 0.67 3.85 7.47
CA TYR A 112 0.76 2.38 7.51
C TYR A 112 2.06 1.84 8.13
N ALA A 113 3.10 2.67 8.21
CA ALA A 113 4.42 2.29 8.69
C ALA A 113 4.73 2.79 10.11
N GLN A 114 3.85 3.57 10.71
CA GLN A 114 4.03 4.11 12.06
C GLN A 114 3.75 3.05 13.16
N GLY A 115 2.96 2.03 12.85
CA GLY A 115 2.66 0.91 13.74
C GLY A 115 3.50 -0.35 13.47
N LYS A 116 2.93 -1.50 13.82
CA LYS A 116 3.51 -2.82 13.49
C LYS A 116 3.31 -3.15 12.01
N ASP A 117 4.23 -3.95 11.46
CA ASP A 117 4.16 -4.44 10.09
C ASP A 117 2.84 -5.20 9.83
N TYR A 118 2.01 -4.64 8.96
CA TYR A 118 0.69 -5.16 8.63
C TYR A 118 0.73 -6.51 7.91
N HIS A 119 1.80 -6.82 7.19
CA HIS A 119 1.90 -8.06 6.42
C HIS A 119 1.68 -9.29 7.31
N ASP A 120 2.30 -9.33 8.48
CA ASP A 120 2.15 -10.46 9.40
C ASP A 120 0.77 -10.51 10.04
N ILE A 121 0.17 -9.34 10.31
CA ILE A 121 -1.15 -9.23 10.94
C ILE A 121 -2.21 -9.74 9.97
N VAL A 122 -2.28 -9.14 8.78
CA VAL A 122 -3.25 -9.49 7.73
C VAL A 122 -3.07 -10.95 7.31
N LYS A 123 -1.82 -11.40 7.09
CA LYS A 123 -1.54 -12.80 6.71
C LYS A 123 -2.02 -13.81 7.75
N LYS A 124 -1.88 -13.52 9.04
CA LYS A 124 -2.39 -14.40 10.11
C LYS A 124 -3.91 -14.47 10.09
N ARG A 125 -4.61 -13.34 9.88
CA ARG A 125 -6.07 -13.29 9.74
C ARG A 125 -6.54 -14.05 8.51
N LEU A 126 -5.93 -13.81 7.35
CA LEU A 126 -6.22 -14.55 6.11
C LEU A 126 -6.08 -16.06 6.30
N LYS A 127 -5.02 -16.53 6.98
CA LYS A 127 -4.82 -17.95 7.24
C LYS A 127 -5.87 -18.55 8.17
N ARG A 128 -6.40 -17.80 9.16
CA ARG A 128 -7.47 -18.28 10.03
C ARG A 128 -8.77 -18.39 9.25
N LEU A 129 -9.14 -17.33 8.50
CA LEU A 129 -10.32 -17.32 7.65
C LEU A 129 -10.27 -18.41 6.58
N ALA A 130 -9.11 -18.61 5.94
CA ALA A 130 -8.92 -19.65 4.94
C ALA A 130 -9.11 -21.07 5.52
N ARG A 131 -8.59 -21.34 6.72
CA ARG A 131 -8.81 -22.62 7.41
C ARG A 131 -10.28 -22.84 7.76
N TRP A 132 -10.96 -21.79 8.23
CA TRP A 132 -12.39 -21.82 8.47
C TRP A 132 -13.16 -22.12 7.18
N LEU A 133 -12.84 -21.47 6.08
CA LEU A 133 -13.49 -21.67 4.78
C LEU A 133 -13.35 -23.12 4.29
N VAL A 134 -12.15 -23.71 4.45
CA VAL A 134 -11.92 -25.13 4.10
C VAL A 134 -12.72 -26.06 5.02
N ALA A 135 -12.82 -25.76 6.30
CA ALA A 135 -13.59 -26.59 7.24
C ALA A 135 -15.09 -26.58 6.95
N GLU A 136 -15.65 -25.43 6.55
CA GLU A 136 -17.09 -25.28 6.25
C GLU A 136 -17.47 -25.72 4.84
N GLY A 137 -16.63 -25.40 3.84
CA GLY A 137 -16.95 -25.58 2.42
C GLY A 137 -16.15 -26.67 1.71
N GLY A 138 -15.07 -27.15 2.31
CA GLY A 138 -14.10 -28.02 1.64
C GLY A 138 -13.23 -27.24 0.63
N GLY A 139 -12.73 -27.94 -0.39
CA GLY A 139 -11.90 -27.35 -1.42
C GLY A 139 -10.50 -26.96 -0.95
N GLU A 140 -9.80 -26.22 -1.80
CA GLU A 140 -8.46 -25.74 -1.56
C GLU A 140 -8.43 -24.21 -1.51
N VAL A 141 -7.43 -23.64 -0.81
CA VAL A 141 -7.25 -22.21 -0.65
C VAL A 141 -5.79 -21.80 -0.75
N LYS A 142 -5.54 -20.60 -1.29
CA LYS A 142 -4.24 -19.90 -1.24
C LYS A 142 -4.47 -18.49 -0.74
N VAL A 143 -3.61 -18.01 0.18
CA VAL A 143 -3.73 -16.66 0.74
C VAL A 143 -2.62 -15.76 0.24
N PHE A 144 -2.96 -14.52 -0.07
CA PHE A 144 -2.06 -13.52 -0.61
C PHE A 144 -2.24 -12.18 0.13
N VAL A 145 -1.13 -11.50 0.35
CA VAL A 145 -1.08 -10.12 0.86
C VAL A 145 0.16 -9.47 0.30
N ASP A 146 -0.01 -8.38 -0.43
CA ASP A 146 0.99 -7.45 -0.96
C ASP A 146 2.19 -8.10 -1.70
N THR A 147 2.96 -8.95 -1.06
CA THR A 147 4.22 -9.52 -1.59
C THR A 147 4.05 -10.55 -2.71
N ALA A 148 2.83 -10.95 -3.02
CA ALA A 148 2.52 -11.90 -4.07
C ALA A 148 2.27 -11.21 -5.43
N PRO A 149 2.49 -11.91 -6.56
CA PRO A 149 2.17 -11.36 -7.88
C PRO A 149 0.65 -11.39 -8.15
N VAL A 150 -0.11 -10.63 -7.37
CA VAL A 150 -1.57 -10.49 -7.47
C VAL A 150 -1.92 -9.03 -7.67
N ALA A 151 -2.83 -8.73 -8.60
CA ALA A 151 -3.34 -7.39 -8.84
C ALA A 151 -4.50 -7.08 -7.86
N GLU A 152 -4.18 -6.86 -6.57
CA GLU A 152 -5.16 -6.75 -5.50
C GLU A 152 -6.15 -5.60 -5.70
N LYS A 153 -5.69 -4.42 -6.14
CA LYS A 153 -6.56 -3.25 -6.34
C LYS A 153 -7.57 -3.45 -7.47
N PRO A 154 -7.19 -3.91 -8.67
CA PRO A 154 -8.14 -4.29 -9.72
C PRO A 154 -9.13 -5.38 -9.29
N LEU A 155 -8.65 -6.41 -8.59
CA LEU A 155 -9.52 -7.46 -8.06
C LEU A 155 -10.46 -6.94 -6.98
N GLY A 156 -10.00 -6.03 -6.12
CA GLY A 156 -10.84 -5.36 -5.13
C GLY A 156 -11.98 -4.57 -5.77
N GLN A 157 -11.71 -3.87 -6.88
CA GLN A 157 -12.75 -3.19 -7.65
C GLN A 157 -13.71 -4.19 -8.31
N ALA A 158 -13.20 -5.23 -8.94
CA ALA A 158 -14.01 -6.25 -9.58
C ALA A 158 -14.88 -7.02 -8.59
N ALA A 159 -14.42 -7.14 -7.34
CA ALA A 159 -15.20 -7.73 -6.24
C ALA A 159 -16.21 -6.76 -5.61
N GLY A 160 -16.12 -5.46 -5.86
CA GLY A 160 -17.02 -4.46 -5.25
C GLY A 160 -16.58 -3.94 -3.88
N LEU A 161 -15.30 -4.11 -3.49
CA LEU A 161 -14.77 -3.49 -2.28
C LEU A 161 -14.67 -1.96 -2.38
N GLY A 162 -14.54 -1.45 -3.59
CA GLY A 162 -14.36 -0.05 -3.92
C GLY A 162 -13.91 0.10 -5.36
N TRP A 163 -13.53 1.29 -5.79
CA TRP A 163 -12.99 1.55 -7.13
C TRP A 163 -11.55 2.04 -7.05
N GLN A 164 -10.76 1.81 -8.10
CA GLN A 164 -9.46 2.47 -8.22
C GLN A 164 -9.69 3.96 -8.49
N GLY A 165 -9.31 4.79 -7.51
CA GLY A 165 -9.41 6.23 -7.64
C GLY A 165 -8.38 6.83 -8.60
N LYS A 166 -8.50 8.14 -8.91
CA LYS A 166 -7.54 8.87 -9.76
C LYS A 166 -6.10 8.80 -9.25
N HIS A 167 -5.91 8.60 -7.94
CA HIS A 167 -4.60 8.35 -7.30
C HIS A 167 -4.13 6.89 -7.36
N THR A 168 -4.77 6.03 -8.14
CA THR A 168 -4.46 4.61 -8.36
C THR A 168 -4.63 3.68 -7.15
N ASN A 169 -5.02 4.18 -5.99
CA ASN A 169 -5.38 3.37 -4.84
C ASN A 169 -6.88 3.08 -4.81
N LEU A 170 -7.27 2.03 -4.06
CA LEU A 170 -8.68 1.67 -3.90
C LEU A 170 -9.38 2.67 -2.99
N VAL A 171 -10.61 3.04 -3.33
CA VAL A 171 -11.49 3.95 -2.58
C VAL A 171 -12.83 3.25 -2.34
N SER A 172 -13.31 3.24 -1.12
CA SER A 172 -14.59 2.64 -0.74
C SER A 172 -15.58 3.70 -0.27
N ARG A 173 -16.85 3.51 -0.60
CA ARG A 173 -17.94 4.31 -0.04
C ARG A 173 -18.25 3.98 1.42
N GLU A 174 -17.74 2.84 1.91
CA GLU A 174 -18.01 2.34 3.25
C GLU A 174 -16.87 2.65 4.24
N THR A 175 -15.61 2.68 3.74
CA THR A 175 -14.42 2.73 4.60
C THR A 175 -13.35 3.72 4.15
N GLY A 176 -13.64 4.59 3.15
CA GLY A 176 -12.63 5.53 2.63
C GLY A 176 -11.55 4.82 1.81
N ASN A 177 -10.30 5.29 1.90
CA ASN A 177 -9.19 4.73 1.12
C ASN A 177 -8.02 4.16 1.98
N TRP A 178 -8.14 4.20 3.29
CA TRP A 178 -7.14 3.70 4.23
C TRP A 178 -7.33 2.20 4.48
N MET A 179 -6.99 1.37 3.49
CA MET A 179 -7.27 -0.06 3.53
C MET A 179 -6.04 -0.89 3.17
N PHE A 180 -5.69 -1.83 4.05
CA PHE A 180 -4.88 -2.98 3.66
C PHE A 180 -5.75 -3.97 2.90
N LEU A 181 -5.20 -4.58 1.87
CA LEU A 181 -5.88 -5.58 1.06
C LEU A 181 -5.30 -6.96 1.32
N GLY A 182 -6.16 -7.96 1.19
CA GLY A 182 -5.76 -9.36 1.18
C GLY A 182 -6.66 -10.16 0.27
N ALA A 183 -6.17 -11.30 -0.19
CA ALA A 183 -6.92 -12.19 -1.06
C ALA A 183 -6.85 -13.64 -0.59
N ILE A 184 -7.98 -14.35 -0.70
CA ILE A 184 -8.05 -15.81 -0.60
C ILE A 184 -8.56 -16.33 -1.94
N PHE A 185 -7.71 -17.03 -2.68
CA PHE A 185 -8.12 -17.78 -3.85
C PHE A 185 -8.64 -19.15 -3.38
N THR A 186 -9.70 -19.64 -4.01
CA THR A 186 -10.28 -20.92 -3.64
C THR A 186 -10.82 -21.69 -4.86
N THR A 187 -10.80 -23.00 -4.77
CA THR A 187 -11.45 -23.90 -5.72
C THR A 187 -12.96 -24.01 -5.51
N LEU A 188 -13.49 -23.41 -4.44
CA LEU A 188 -14.92 -23.30 -4.22
C LEU A 188 -15.52 -22.30 -5.20
N GLU A 189 -16.69 -22.64 -5.73
CA GLU A 189 -17.48 -21.73 -6.55
C GLU A 189 -18.43 -20.95 -5.66
N LEU A 190 -18.11 -19.66 -5.44
CA LEU A 190 -18.89 -18.73 -4.63
C LEU A 190 -19.52 -17.69 -5.55
N ASP A 191 -20.76 -17.27 -5.25
CA ASP A 191 -21.44 -16.23 -6.03
C ASP A 191 -20.66 -14.92 -5.98
N PRO A 192 -20.22 -14.35 -7.13
CA PRO A 192 -19.47 -13.11 -7.14
C PRO A 192 -20.36 -11.91 -6.77
N ASP A 193 -19.74 -10.90 -6.19
CA ASP A 193 -20.38 -9.61 -5.96
C ASP A 193 -20.27 -8.73 -7.20
N PRO A 194 -21.16 -7.74 -7.38
CA PRO A 194 -21.07 -6.79 -8.47
C PRO A 194 -19.84 -5.90 -8.31
N ALA A 195 -19.14 -5.61 -9.41
CA ALA A 195 -18.03 -4.68 -9.42
C ALA A 195 -18.45 -3.26 -9.00
N GLU A 196 -17.56 -2.54 -8.34
CA GLU A 196 -17.80 -1.13 -8.01
C GLU A 196 -17.44 -0.23 -9.20
N ILE A 197 -18.22 0.83 -9.39
CA ILE A 197 -17.99 1.83 -10.42
C ILE A 197 -17.22 3.04 -9.86
N ASP A 198 -16.60 3.82 -10.73
CA ASP A 198 -15.86 5.02 -10.32
C ASP A 198 -16.79 6.14 -9.83
N HIS A 199 -16.46 6.73 -8.69
CA HIS A 199 -17.13 7.87 -8.08
C HIS A 199 -16.22 9.09 -7.89
N CYS A 200 -15.04 9.15 -8.50
CA CYS A 200 -14.14 10.30 -8.44
C CYS A 200 -14.73 11.56 -9.09
N GLY A 201 -15.57 11.38 -10.10
CA GLY A 201 -16.22 12.50 -10.80
C GLY A 201 -15.19 13.54 -11.29
N ARG A 202 -15.46 14.84 -11.04
CA ARG A 202 -14.59 15.96 -11.44
C ARG A 202 -13.52 16.31 -10.44
N CYS A 203 -13.43 15.65 -9.28
CA CYS A 203 -12.46 15.94 -8.25
C CYS A 203 -11.03 15.65 -8.71
N THR A 204 -10.09 16.56 -8.42
CA THR A 204 -8.65 16.44 -8.77
C THR A 204 -7.72 16.60 -7.57
N ARG A 205 -8.25 16.71 -6.34
CA ARG A 205 -7.46 17.02 -5.13
C ARG A 205 -6.21 16.18 -4.98
N CYS A 206 -6.30 14.87 -5.23
CA CYS A 206 -5.16 13.96 -5.11
C CYS A 206 -4.09 14.18 -6.19
N LEU A 207 -4.47 14.67 -7.37
CA LEU A 207 -3.54 15.01 -8.44
C LEU A 207 -2.85 16.34 -8.14
N ASP A 208 -3.60 17.30 -7.61
CA ASP A 208 -3.16 18.67 -7.36
C ASP A 208 -2.17 18.74 -6.18
N ILE A 209 -2.38 17.95 -5.13
CA ILE A 209 -1.52 17.95 -3.94
C ILE A 209 -0.16 17.31 -4.17
N CYS A 210 0.01 16.45 -5.18
CA CYS A 210 1.24 15.68 -5.38
C CYS A 210 2.45 16.60 -5.66
N PRO A 211 3.43 16.72 -4.73
CA PRO A 211 4.50 17.72 -4.84
C PRO A 211 5.44 17.42 -6.00
N THR A 212 5.61 16.16 -6.36
CA THR A 212 6.50 15.69 -7.43
C THR A 212 5.76 15.45 -8.75
N LYS A 213 4.45 15.72 -8.80
CA LYS A 213 3.60 15.52 -9.98
C LYS A 213 3.75 14.13 -10.59
N ALA A 214 3.63 13.12 -9.73
CA ALA A 214 3.77 11.73 -10.13
C ALA A 214 2.62 11.22 -11.01
N PHE A 215 1.45 11.87 -11.00
CA PHE A 215 0.32 11.47 -11.83
C PHE A 215 0.44 12.09 -13.22
N VAL A 216 0.67 11.26 -14.23
CA VAL A 216 0.76 11.68 -15.63
C VAL A 216 -0.62 11.96 -16.23
N ALA A 217 -1.65 11.29 -15.71
CA ALA A 217 -3.06 11.50 -15.99
C ALA A 217 -3.89 10.92 -14.82
N PRO A 218 -5.19 11.25 -14.71
CA PRO A 218 -6.07 10.52 -13.82
C PRO A 218 -5.95 9.00 -14.03
N TYR A 219 -5.82 8.24 -12.93
CA TYR A 219 -5.66 6.78 -12.92
C TYR A 219 -4.33 6.25 -13.49
N GLN A 220 -3.36 7.14 -13.77
CA GLN A 220 -2.03 6.78 -14.28
C GLN A 220 -0.94 7.48 -13.48
N MET A 221 0.03 6.73 -13.01
CA MET A 221 1.11 7.22 -12.19
C MET A 221 2.47 6.77 -12.73
N ASP A 222 3.43 7.69 -12.83
CA ASP A 222 4.83 7.37 -12.98
C ASP A 222 5.45 7.17 -11.60
N ALA A 223 5.73 5.91 -11.24
CA ALA A 223 6.27 5.59 -9.92
C ALA A 223 7.63 6.26 -9.68
N ARG A 224 8.44 6.51 -10.73
CA ARG A 224 9.76 7.16 -10.61
C ARG A 224 9.70 8.56 -10.00
N ARG A 225 8.52 9.18 -10.03
CA ARG A 225 8.26 10.49 -9.43
C ARG A 225 7.51 10.40 -8.10
N CYS A 226 6.93 9.23 -7.76
CA CYS A 226 6.14 9.07 -6.54
C CYS A 226 7.05 9.06 -5.31
N ILE A 227 6.76 9.91 -4.31
CA ILE A 227 7.55 9.99 -3.07
C ILE A 227 7.59 8.64 -2.35
N SER A 228 6.49 7.90 -2.35
CA SER A 228 6.47 6.56 -1.75
C SER A 228 7.49 5.64 -2.43
N TYR A 229 7.55 5.62 -3.77
CA TYR A 229 8.57 4.87 -4.50
C TYR A 229 9.98 5.39 -4.20
N LEU A 230 10.19 6.72 -4.25
CA LEU A 230 11.51 7.33 -4.07
C LEU A 230 12.10 7.04 -2.69
N THR A 231 11.25 6.97 -1.66
CA THR A 231 11.69 6.73 -0.28
C THR A 231 11.79 5.25 0.08
N ILE A 232 11.11 4.35 -0.63
CA ILE A 232 11.03 2.92 -0.29
C ILE A 232 11.76 2.04 -1.31
N GLU A 233 11.48 2.19 -2.61
CA GLU A 233 11.96 1.27 -3.64
C GLU A 233 13.24 1.76 -4.34
N HIS A 234 13.34 3.07 -4.59
CA HIS A 234 14.45 3.65 -5.33
C HIS A 234 15.78 3.49 -4.60
N LYS A 235 16.75 2.89 -5.28
CA LYS A 235 18.14 2.71 -4.81
C LYS A 235 19.03 3.78 -5.44
N GLY A 236 19.98 4.29 -4.66
CA GLY A 236 20.89 5.34 -5.10
C GLY A 236 20.35 6.75 -4.83
N PRO A 237 21.03 7.78 -5.33
CA PRO A 237 20.61 9.18 -5.21
C PRO A 237 19.29 9.43 -5.93
N VAL A 238 18.42 10.26 -5.35
CA VAL A 238 17.21 10.78 -6.04
C VAL A 238 17.63 11.90 -6.97
N ASP A 239 16.95 12.01 -8.12
CA ASP A 239 17.19 13.07 -9.09
C ASP A 239 17.03 14.46 -8.46
N LEU A 240 17.90 15.40 -8.82
CA LEU A 240 17.99 16.72 -8.20
C LEU A 240 16.69 17.53 -8.29
N ASP A 241 15.95 17.40 -9.39
CA ASP A 241 14.68 18.08 -9.61
C ASP A 241 13.54 17.59 -8.71
N LEU A 242 13.68 16.38 -8.11
CA LEU A 242 12.69 15.79 -7.24
C LEU A 242 12.96 16.01 -5.76
N ARG A 243 14.23 16.27 -5.36
CA ARG A 243 14.64 16.33 -3.94
C ARG A 243 13.88 17.39 -3.14
N SER A 244 13.65 18.56 -3.73
CA SER A 244 12.86 19.63 -3.08
C SER A 244 11.40 19.24 -2.90
N GLY A 245 10.83 18.47 -3.84
CA GLY A 245 9.46 17.98 -3.78
C GLY A 245 9.24 16.90 -2.73
N LEU A 246 10.31 16.27 -2.20
CA LEU A 246 10.19 15.31 -1.10
C LEU A 246 9.73 15.98 0.21
N GLY A 247 9.95 17.29 0.38
CA GLY A 247 9.62 17.98 1.62
C GLY A 247 10.29 17.31 2.81
N ASN A 248 9.51 17.04 3.85
CA ASN A 248 9.93 16.31 5.05
C ASN A 248 9.48 14.83 5.04
N HIS A 249 9.06 14.26 3.91
CA HIS A 249 8.75 12.83 3.79
C HIS A 249 10.03 11.99 3.86
N ILE A 250 10.09 11.11 4.85
CA ILE A 250 11.25 10.24 5.07
C ILE A 250 10.95 8.76 4.79
N TYR A 251 9.66 8.36 4.79
CA TYR A 251 9.24 7.01 4.44
C TYR A 251 7.78 6.98 3.98
N GLY A 252 7.53 6.66 2.72
CA GLY A 252 6.19 6.67 2.13
C GLY A 252 5.66 8.07 1.91
N CYS A 253 4.39 8.17 1.52
CA CYS A 253 3.68 9.43 1.28
C CYS A 253 2.18 9.14 1.25
N ASP A 254 1.43 9.92 2.01
CA ASP A 254 -0.02 9.77 2.12
C ASP A 254 -0.79 10.94 1.53
N ASP A 255 -0.13 11.95 0.95
CA ASP A 255 -0.74 13.22 0.54
C ASP A 255 -1.98 13.00 -0.35
N CYS A 256 -1.85 12.14 -1.36
CA CYS A 256 -2.94 11.85 -2.28
C CYS A 256 -4.09 11.03 -1.63
N LEU A 257 -3.79 10.26 -0.58
CA LEU A 257 -4.80 9.53 0.19
C LEU A 257 -5.54 10.47 1.14
N ALA A 258 -4.79 11.29 1.89
CA ALA A 258 -5.31 12.16 2.94
C ALA A 258 -6.34 13.19 2.42
N VAL A 259 -6.07 13.81 1.25
CA VAL A 259 -6.99 14.82 0.67
C VAL A 259 -8.24 14.24 0.03
N CYS A 260 -8.37 12.91 -0.02
CA CYS A 260 -9.50 12.28 -0.69
C CYS A 260 -10.81 12.56 0.09
N PRO A 261 -11.83 13.18 -0.55
CA PRO A 261 -13.07 13.54 0.15
C PRO A 261 -13.89 12.32 0.59
N TRP A 262 -13.57 11.15 0.06
CA TRP A 262 -14.21 9.89 0.45
C TRP A 262 -13.75 9.40 1.84
N ASN A 263 -12.66 9.95 2.39
CA ASN A 263 -12.23 9.66 3.77
C ASN A 263 -13.21 10.13 4.84
N LYS A 264 -14.22 10.92 4.49
CA LYS A 264 -15.36 11.16 5.40
C LYS A 264 -16.09 9.89 5.82
N PHE A 265 -15.90 8.79 5.11
CA PHE A 265 -16.42 7.45 5.44
C PHE A 265 -15.34 6.54 6.03
N ALA A 266 -14.12 7.04 6.21
CA ALA A 266 -13.07 6.25 6.84
C ALA A 266 -13.48 5.89 8.27
N VAL A 267 -13.20 4.65 8.62
CA VAL A 267 -13.39 4.13 9.98
C VAL A 267 -12.00 3.90 10.56
N GLU A 268 -11.73 4.51 11.70
CA GLU A 268 -10.46 4.34 12.40
C GLU A 268 -10.06 2.87 12.53
N ALA A 269 -8.76 2.62 12.53
CA ALA A 269 -8.23 1.28 12.71
C ALA A 269 -8.68 0.72 14.07
N SER A 270 -9.38 -0.41 14.06
CA SER A 270 -9.79 -1.09 15.29
C SER A 270 -8.65 -1.88 15.94
N ASP A 271 -7.61 -2.18 15.21
CA ASP A 271 -6.45 -2.92 15.69
C ASP A 271 -5.37 -1.98 16.18
N MET A 272 -5.19 -1.89 17.49
CA MET A 272 -4.19 -1.04 18.14
C MET A 272 -2.74 -1.31 17.70
N ARG A 273 -2.49 -2.43 17.01
CA ARG A 273 -1.16 -2.69 16.44
C ARG A 273 -0.83 -1.79 15.25
N TYR A 274 -1.83 -1.17 14.61
CA TYR A 274 -1.65 -0.17 13.55
C TYR A 274 -1.49 1.25 14.10
N ALA A 275 -1.86 1.48 15.35
CA ALA A 275 -1.68 2.78 15.98
C ALA A 275 -0.22 3.24 15.90
N ALA A 276 -0.04 4.53 15.65
CA ALA A 276 1.27 5.13 15.59
C ALA A 276 2.00 4.92 16.92
N LYS A 277 3.27 4.53 16.86
CA LYS A 277 4.14 4.58 18.03
C LYS A 277 4.51 6.04 18.30
N ASP A 278 4.59 6.42 19.55
CA ASP A 278 4.88 7.80 19.97
C ASP A 278 6.14 8.36 19.30
N ASP A 279 7.17 7.52 19.15
CA ASP A 279 8.46 7.89 18.55
C ASP A 279 8.46 7.86 17.01
N LEU A 280 7.33 7.49 16.36
CA LEU A 280 7.17 7.47 14.90
C LEU A 280 6.03 8.38 14.42
N ALA A 281 5.17 8.86 15.30
CA ALA A 281 4.10 9.79 14.96
C ALA A 281 4.64 11.16 14.50
N ALA A 282 5.66 11.68 15.19
CA ALA A 282 6.28 12.97 14.91
C ALA A 282 7.80 12.93 15.22
N PRO A 283 8.59 12.11 14.51
CA PRO A 283 10.01 11.90 14.83
C PRO A 283 10.86 13.11 14.41
N GLN A 284 11.79 13.52 15.29
CA GLN A 284 12.74 14.59 15.02
C GLN A 284 13.77 14.15 13.98
N LEU A 285 13.98 14.94 12.93
CA LEU A 285 14.96 14.64 11.88
C LEU A 285 16.39 14.54 12.46
N ALA A 286 16.72 15.35 13.45
CA ALA A 286 18.02 15.33 14.10
C ALA A 286 18.35 13.97 14.71
N ASP A 287 17.41 13.34 15.39
CA ASP A 287 17.61 12.04 16.03
C ASP A 287 17.76 10.90 15.02
N LEU A 288 17.06 11.06 13.89
CA LEU A 288 17.05 10.04 12.83
C LEU A 288 18.31 10.08 11.93
N ALA A 289 18.90 11.26 11.73
CA ALA A 289 20.07 11.45 10.85
C ALA A 289 21.31 10.72 11.37
N VAL A 290 21.44 10.58 12.67
CA VAL A 290 22.64 10.00 13.33
C VAL A 290 22.53 8.51 13.66
N LEU A 291 21.46 7.85 13.20
CA LEU A 291 21.27 6.42 13.47
C LEU A 291 22.41 5.57 12.89
N SER A 292 23.06 4.78 13.73
CA SER A 292 23.89 3.67 13.30
C SER A 292 23.03 2.52 12.75
N ASP A 293 23.61 1.57 12.00
CA ASP A 293 22.85 0.40 11.52
C ASP A 293 22.24 -0.40 12.68
N GLY A 294 22.96 -0.55 13.80
CA GLY A 294 22.44 -1.22 14.99
C GLY A 294 21.23 -0.51 15.58
N ALA A 295 21.33 0.80 15.81
CA ALA A 295 20.25 1.61 16.34
C ALA A 295 19.03 1.65 15.40
N PHE A 296 19.26 1.73 14.09
CA PHE A 296 18.22 1.64 13.07
C PHE A 296 17.45 0.31 13.14
N ARG A 297 18.17 -0.81 13.20
CA ARG A 297 17.56 -2.15 13.27
C ARG A 297 16.77 -2.38 14.55
N GLU A 298 17.21 -1.81 15.65
CA GLU A 298 16.52 -1.86 16.94
C GLU A 298 15.25 -1.00 16.89
N LYS A 299 15.37 0.27 16.53
CA LYS A 299 14.27 1.23 16.47
C LYS A 299 13.12 0.73 15.57
N PHE A 300 13.44 0.22 14.39
CA PHE A 300 12.46 -0.23 13.41
C PHE A 300 12.17 -1.74 13.46
N SER A 301 12.47 -2.39 14.59
CA SER A 301 12.13 -3.80 14.76
C SER A 301 10.60 -4.01 14.69
N GLY A 302 10.17 -4.93 13.80
CA GLY A 302 8.74 -5.21 13.57
C GLY A 302 7.98 -4.12 12.82
N SER A 303 8.69 -3.15 12.22
CA SER A 303 8.15 -2.14 11.31
C SER A 303 8.55 -2.46 9.85
N PRO A 304 7.71 -2.11 8.85
CA PRO A 304 8.09 -2.24 7.44
C PRO A 304 9.29 -1.38 7.06
N ILE A 305 9.59 -0.29 7.79
CA ILE A 305 10.72 0.60 7.57
C ILE A 305 12.05 -0.16 7.63
N LYS A 306 12.17 -1.18 8.48
CA LYS A 306 13.40 -1.99 8.61
C LYS A 306 13.88 -2.57 7.27
N ARG A 307 12.97 -2.80 6.32
CA ARG A 307 13.25 -3.46 5.03
C ARG A 307 14.13 -2.64 4.11
N ILE A 308 14.09 -1.31 4.21
CA ILE A 308 14.88 -0.44 3.31
C ILE A 308 16.33 -0.29 3.73
N GLY A 309 16.69 -0.63 4.97
CA GLY A 309 18.04 -0.48 5.52
C GLY A 309 18.34 0.95 5.99
N ARG A 310 19.39 1.07 6.83
CA ARG A 310 19.85 2.35 7.40
C ARG A 310 20.19 3.37 6.33
N ASP A 311 20.94 3.01 5.32
CA ASP A 311 21.53 3.96 4.38
C ASP A 311 20.45 4.66 3.55
N ARG A 312 19.45 3.92 3.02
CA ARG A 312 18.33 4.51 2.30
C ARG A 312 17.48 5.36 3.22
N PHE A 313 17.25 4.94 4.46
CA PHE A 313 16.49 5.71 5.42
C PHE A 313 17.18 7.03 5.77
N VAL A 314 18.49 7.01 6.11
CA VAL A 314 19.27 8.21 6.41
C VAL A 314 19.39 9.12 5.19
N ARG A 315 19.54 8.58 3.97
CA ARG A 315 19.44 9.37 2.72
C ARG A 315 18.15 10.20 2.68
N ASN A 316 17.00 9.58 2.99
CA ASN A 316 15.71 10.27 2.96
C ASN A 316 15.63 11.36 4.04
N VAL A 317 16.13 11.08 5.25
CA VAL A 317 16.22 12.04 6.35
C VAL A 317 17.08 13.24 5.95
N LEU A 318 18.20 13.01 5.28
CA LEU A 318 19.09 14.09 4.81
C LEU A 318 18.42 14.98 3.75
N TYR A 319 17.61 14.40 2.86
CA TYR A 319 16.80 15.22 1.94
C TYR A 319 15.78 16.08 2.69
N ALA A 320 15.14 15.52 3.70
CA ALA A 320 14.22 16.28 4.55
C ALA A 320 14.96 17.42 5.29
N ILE A 321 16.11 17.18 5.87
CA ILE A 321 16.98 18.21 6.49
C ILE A 321 17.34 19.30 5.50
N GLY A 322 17.78 18.94 4.29
CA GLY A 322 18.09 19.93 3.24
C GLY A 322 16.88 20.79 2.87
N ASN A 323 15.68 20.25 2.97
CA ASN A 323 14.44 20.99 2.69
C ASN A 323 14.00 21.90 3.85
N THR A 324 14.56 21.77 5.09
CA THR A 324 14.27 22.69 6.19
C THR A 324 14.81 24.09 5.91
N GLY A 325 15.93 24.22 5.20
CA GLY A 325 16.64 25.50 5.02
C GLY A 325 17.34 25.97 6.30
N ASP A 326 17.45 25.14 7.36
CA ASP A 326 17.99 25.52 8.65
C ASP A 326 19.47 25.12 8.79
N ALA A 327 20.35 26.14 8.83
CA ALA A 327 21.79 25.97 8.96
C ALA A 327 22.21 25.32 10.30
N SER A 328 21.35 25.28 11.30
CA SER A 328 21.67 24.65 12.60
C SER A 328 21.94 23.15 12.48
N TYR A 329 21.50 22.50 11.40
CA TYR A 329 21.80 21.09 11.09
C TYR A 329 23.22 20.86 10.56
N LEU A 330 23.98 21.88 10.14
CA LEU A 330 25.31 21.70 9.55
C LEU A 330 26.28 20.87 10.44
N PRO A 331 26.42 21.14 11.76
CA PRO A 331 27.29 20.32 12.60
C PRO A 331 26.88 18.85 12.65
N LEU A 332 25.59 18.58 12.58
CA LEU A 332 25.02 17.23 12.65
C LEU A 332 25.29 16.42 11.37
N ILE A 333 25.15 17.03 10.20
CA ILE A 333 25.27 16.34 8.91
C ILE A 333 26.69 16.35 8.36
N SER A 334 27.60 17.22 8.87
CA SER A 334 28.98 17.29 8.42
C SER A 334 29.75 15.95 8.45
N PRO A 335 29.64 15.12 9.50
CA PRO A 335 30.27 13.79 9.51
C PRO A 335 29.77 12.86 8.40
N LEU A 336 28.51 13.04 7.95
CA LEU A 336 27.89 12.20 6.92
C LEU A 336 28.36 12.53 5.50
N LEU A 337 29.10 13.65 5.30
CA LEU A 337 29.73 13.96 4.02
C LEU A 337 30.75 12.90 3.59
N THR A 338 31.28 12.14 4.53
CA THR A 338 32.24 11.04 4.33
C THR A 338 31.68 9.70 4.76
N ASP A 339 30.35 9.55 4.79
CA ASP A 339 29.70 8.28 5.09
C ASP A 339 30.17 7.20 4.11
N PRO A 340 30.43 5.96 4.58
CA PRO A 340 30.84 4.86 3.71
C PRO A 340 29.84 4.54 2.57
N ASP A 341 28.56 4.79 2.77
CA ASP A 341 27.56 4.67 1.71
C ASP A 341 27.54 5.92 0.83
N PRO A 342 27.83 5.80 -0.49
CA PRO A 342 27.94 6.95 -1.37
C PRO A 342 26.59 7.70 -1.55
N THR A 343 25.48 7.03 -1.31
CA THR A 343 24.15 7.65 -1.41
C THR A 343 23.87 8.56 -0.22
N VAL A 344 24.34 8.16 0.97
CA VAL A 344 24.27 8.98 2.19
C VAL A 344 25.18 10.18 2.04
N ALA A 345 26.43 10.00 1.57
CA ALA A 345 27.36 11.09 1.34
C ALA A 345 26.84 12.10 0.31
N ASP A 346 26.24 11.64 -0.80
CA ASP A 346 25.59 12.50 -1.78
C ASP A 346 24.44 13.33 -1.18
N ALA A 347 23.58 12.68 -0.40
CA ALA A 347 22.45 13.34 0.25
C ALA A 347 22.91 14.37 1.29
N ALA A 348 23.97 14.07 2.06
CA ALA A 348 24.58 14.99 3.02
C ALA A 348 25.19 16.21 2.31
N SER A 349 25.89 16.00 1.19
CA SER A 349 26.45 17.07 0.38
C SER A 349 25.35 18.00 -0.16
N TRP A 350 24.31 17.43 -0.72
CA TRP A 350 23.17 18.22 -1.21
C TRP A 350 22.48 18.99 -0.07
N ALA A 351 22.22 18.34 1.07
CA ALA A 351 21.60 18.99 2.22
C ALA A 351 22.46 20.14 2.74
N SER A 352 23.78 19.93 2.89
CA SER A 352 24.73 20.97 3.31
C SER A 352 24.69 22.20 2.40
N GLN A 353 24.71 22.01 1.07
CA GLN A 353 24.64 23.11 0.09
C GLN A 353 23.30 23.85 0.13
N ARG A 354 22.24 23.18 0.52
CA ARG A 354 20.89 23.72 0.53
C ARG A 354 20.59 24.58 1.75
N ILE A 355 21.24 24.28 2.90
CA ILE A 355 21.01 24.96 4.17
C ILE A 355 22.13 25.98 4.51
N THR A 356 23.16 26.10 3.66
CA THR A 356 24.20 27.14 3.73
C THR A 356 23.74 28.41 3.02
#